data_6cc060bfae6b6125b53f67d228248038
#
_entry.id   6cc060bfae6b6125b53f67d228248038
#
_cell.length_a   1.000
_cell.length_b   1.000
_cell.length_c   1.000
_cell.angle_alpha   90.00
_cell.angle_beta   90.00
_cell.angle_gamma   90.00
#
_symmetry.space_group_name_H-M   'P 1'
#
loop_
_entity.id
_entity.type
_entity.pdbx_description
1 polymer ?
#
loop_
_entity_poly.entity_id
_entity_poly.type
_entity_poly.pdbx_seq_one_letter_code
_entity_poly.pdbx_strand_id
1 'polypeptide(L)'
;MSPVPLPLKLLADAPPVASPTPAAVPRRLGHERQRLAKRLRAQVGQAIADYGMIEDGDRVMVCLSGGKDSYTLLDLLLQLQRKAPVRFDLVAVNLDQKQPGFPEHVLPDYLRALGVAFTIVEQDTYSVVKRVVPEGATMCSLCSRLRRGALYAHAKAHGFTKIALGHHRDDLVATFFMNLFFHSKLATMPPKLRSDDGEHVVIRPLATVREADIAAYADWKQFPIIPCTLCGSQENLQRRQVGRMLAAWEKESPGRIDTIARALADVRPAQLADPTLFDFLALGRRGADALPDARAWLG
;
A
#
# COMPACT_ATOMS: atom_id res chain seq x y z
N MET A 1 -31.01 4.50 17.70
CA MET A 1 -31.42 4.92 16.35
C MET A 1 -30.28 4.58 15.42
N SER A 2 -30.46 3.53 14.63
CA SER A 2 -29.45 3.07 13.67
C SER A 2 -29.36 4.06 12.50
N PRO A 3 -28.18 4.45 12.03
CA PRO A 3 -28.04 5.31 10.88
C PRO A 3 -28.48 4.57 9.61
N VAL A 4 -29.38 5.18 8.87
CA VAL A 4 -29.82 4.72 7.55
C VAL A 4 -28.66 4.91 6.56
N PRO A 5 -28.25 3.89 5.80
CA PRO A 5 -27.19 4.05 4.80
C PRO A 5 -27.66 4.95 3.67
N LEU A 6 -26.87 5.99 3.38
CA LEU A 6 -27.10 6.86 2.22
C LEU A 6 -26.91 6.07 0.92
N PRO A 7 -27.79 6.24 -0.09
CA PRO A 7 -27.68 5.52 -1.34
C PRO A 7 -26.42 5.93 -2.11
N LEU A 8 -25.71 4.93 -2.64
CA LEU A 8 -24.63 5.11 -3.62
C LEU A 8 -25.19 5.88 -4.84
N LYS A 9 -24.81 7.13 -5.01
CA LYS A 9 -25.05 7.85 -6.25
C LYS A 9 -24.16 7.25 -7.34
N LEU A 10 -24.71 6.33 -8.13
CA LEU A 10 -24.16 5.93 -9.42
C LEU A 10 -24.30 7.13 -10.38
N LEU A 11 -23.23 7.90 -10.53
CA LEU A 11 -23.12 8.92 -11.58
C LEU A 11 -22.64 8.26 -12.87
N ALA A 12 -23.54 7.61 -13.56
CA ALA A 12 -23.37 7.17 -14.93
C ALA A 12 -24.26 8.05 -15.80
N ASP A 13 -23.71 9.14 -16.35
CA ASP A 13 -24.21 9.79 -17.59
C ASP A 13 -23.35 11.02 -17.90
N ALA A 14 -22.30 10.80 -18.72
CA ALA A 14 -21.69 11.86 -19.52
C ALA A 14 -21.08 11.24 -20.80
N PRO A 15 -21.21 11.90 -21.96
CA PRO A 15 -20.67 11.37 -23.22
C PRO A 15 -19.15 11.36 -23.23
N PRO A 16 -18.51 10.44 -24.01
CA PRO A 16 -17.05 10.29 -24.03
C PRO A 16 -16.38 11.50 -24.68
N VAL A 17 -15.44 12.08 -23.95
CA VAL A 17 -14.52 13.09 -24.46
C VAL A 17 -13.50 12.40 -25.37
N ALA A 18 -13.37 12.86 -26.61
CA ALA A 18 -12.42 12.31 -27.58
C ALA A 18 -10.98 12.43 -27.08
N SER A 19 -10.30 11.30 -26.95
CA SER A 19 -8.89 11.22 -26.61
C SER A 19 -8.02 11.73 -27.77
N PRO A 20 -6.96 12.50 -27.54
CA PRO A 20 -6.02 12.89 -28.59
C PRO A 20 -5.34 11.65 -29.20
N THR A 21 -5.22 11.62 -30.52
CA THR A 21 -4.57 10.55 -31.26
C THR A 21 -3.11 10.43 -30.84
N PRO A 22 -2.64 9.30 -30.31
CA PRO A 22 -1.26 9.15 -29.88
C PRO A 22 -0.32 9.15 -31.06
N ALA A 23 0.78 9.92 -30.96
CA ALA A 23 1.90 9.83 -31.89
C ALA A 23 2.42 8.38 -31.99
N ALA A 24 2.82 7.95 -33.18
CA ALA A 24 3.26 6.58 -33.45
C ALA A 24 4.47 6.22 -32.58
N VAL A 25 4.26 5.37 -31.59
CA VAL A 25 5.31 4.88 -30.68
C VAL A 25 6.21 3.90 -31.45
N PRO A 26 7.56 4.05 -31.38
CA PRO A 26 8.48 3.10 -32.00
C PRO A 26 8.17 1.65 -31.58
N ARG A 27 8.15 0.70 -32.52
CA ARG A 27 7.78 -0.70 -32.27
C ARG A 27 8.54 -1.32 -31.07
N ARG A 28 9.85 -1.03 -30.93
CA ARG A 28 10.68 -1.53 -29.84
C ARG A 28 10.16 -1.04 -28.48
N LEU A 29 9.86 0.23 -28.36
CA LEU A 29 9.32 0.83 -27.13
C LEU A 29 7.93 0.27 -26.79
N GLY A 30 7.11 0.00 -27.80
CA GLY A 30 5.82 -0.68 -27.63
C GLY A 30 5.97 -2.08 -27.02
N HIS A 31 6.95 -2.87 -27.51
CA HIS A 31 7.23 -4.21 -26.95
C HIS A 31 7.75 -4.17 -25.51
N GLU A 32 8.63 -3.22 -25.18
CA GLU A 32 9.16 -3.05 -23.81
C GLU A 32 8.03 -2.71 -22.82
N ARG A 33 7.15 -1.79 -23.21
CA ARG A 33 5.95 -1.40 -22.42
C ARG A 33 5.00 -2.58 -22.21
N GLN A 34 4.75 -3.39 -23.22
CA GLN A 34 3.91 -4.59 -23.11
C GLN A 34 4.56 -5.65 -22.21
N ARG A 35 5.89 -5.84 -22.29
CA ARG A 35 6.64 -6.76 -21.41
C ARG A 35 6.55 -6.29 -19.96
N LEU A 36 6.71 -5.00 -19.69
CA LEU A 36 6.54 -4.42 -18.37
C LEU A 36 5.15 -4.69 -17.82
N ALA A 37 4.09 -4.38 -18.58
CA ALA A 37 2.72 -4.62 -18.17
C ALA A 37 2.44 -6.10 -17.86
N LYS A 38 2.95 -7.01 -18.70
CA LYS A 38 2.82 -8.47 -18.48
C LYS A 38 3.52 -8.90 -17.19
N ARG A 39 4.74 -8.41 -16.95
CA ARG A 39 5.52 -8.70 -15.73
C ARG A 39 4.80 -8.20 -14.49
N LEU A 40 4.35 -6.94 -14.48
CA LEU A 40 3.62 -6.35 -13.36
C LEU A 40 2.35 -7.14 -13.03
N ARG A 41 1.53 -7.47 -14.03
CA ARG A 41 0.34 -8.31 -13.81
C ARG A 41 0.68 -9.66 -13.21
N ALA A 42 1.73 -10.31 -13.70
CA ALA A 42 2.15 -11.61 -13.19
C ALA A 42 2.61 -11.49 -11.71
N GLN A 43 3.41 -10.49 -11.38
CA GLN A 43 3.88 -10.25 -10.01
C GLN A 43 2.71 -9.94 -9.05
N VAL A 44 1.79 -9.07 -9.45
CA VAL A 44 0.62 -8.72 -8.64
C VAL A 44 -0.32 -9.92 -8.49
N GLY A 45 -0.57 -10.67 -9.57
CA GLY A 45 -1.38 -11.89 -9.52
C GLY A 45 -0.76 -12.96 -8.60
N GLN A 46 0.57 -13.13 -8.67
CA GLN A 46 1.30 -14.06 -7.81
C GLN A 46 1.21 -13.60 -6.34
N ALA A 47 1.42 -12.32 -6.04
CA ALA A 47 1.28 -11.81 -4.68
C ALA A 47 -0.13 -12.00 -4.12
N ILE A 48 -1.17 -11.78 -4.95
CA ILE A 48 -2.57 -12.05 -4.55
C ILE A 48 -2.75 -13.51 -4.19
N ALA A 49 -2.20 -14.43 -4.98
CA ALA A 49 -2.30 -15.87 -4.75
C ALA A 49 -1.51 -16.32 -3.51
N ASP A 50 -0.22 -15.92 -3.41
CA ASP A 50 0.69 -16.35 -2.34
C ASP A 50 0.19 -15.95 -0.95
N TYR A 51 -0.44 -14.76 -0.85
CA TYR A 51 -0.95 -14.24 0.42
C TYR A 51 -2.47 -14.40 0.57
N GLY A 52 -3.15 -15.05 -0.36
CA GLY A 52 -4.61 -15.22 -0.32
C GLY A 52 -5.35 -13.90 -0.17
N MET A 53 -4.95 -12.86 -0.93
CA MET A 53 -5.42 -11.49 -0.71
C MET A 53 -6.88 -11.29 -1.13
N ILE A 54 -7.32 -11.96 -2.20
CA ILE A 54 -8.66 -11.82 -2.78
C ILE A 54 -9.27 -13.20 -2.94
N GLU A 55 -10.53 -13.32 -2.50
CA GLU A 55 -11.32 -14.56 -2.50
C GLU A 55 -12.60 -14.38 -3.33
N ASP A 56 -13.28 -15.49 -3.66
CA ASP A 56 -14.54 -15.42 -4.42
C ASP A 56 -15.61 -14.66 -3.62
N GLY A 57 -16.30 -13.74 -4.28
CA GLY A 57 -17.31 -12.88 -3.68
C GLY A 57 -16.77 -11.66 -2.93
N ASP A 58 -15.45 -11.42 -2.92
CA ASP A 58 -14.90 -10.23 -2.26
C ASP A 58 -15.38 -8.92 -2.91
N ARG A 59 -15.58 -7.93 -2.06
CA ARG A 59 -15.81 -6.54 -2.46
C ARG A 59 -14.63 -5.70 -2.02
N VAL A 60 -13.76 -5.35 -2.99
CA VAL A 60 -12.46 -4.73 -2.75
C VAL A 60 -12.55 -3.21 -2.91
N MET A 61 -12.24 -2.49 -1.83
CA MET A 61 -12.07 -1.03 -1.83
C MET A 61 -10.64 -0.69 -2.24
N VAL A 62 -10.44 -0.09 -3.42
CA VAL A 62 -9.12 0.37 -3.86
C VAL A 62 -8.93 1.82 -3.45
N CYS A 63 -8.02 2.07 -2.51
CA CYS A 63 -7.78 3.42 -2.01
C CYS A 63 -6.90 4.22 -2.99
N LEU A 64 -7.46 5.29 -3.56
CA LEU A 64 -6.78 6.18 -4.48
C LEU A 64 -6.32 7.45 -3.78
N SER A 65 -5.02 7.71 -3.81
CA SER A 65 -4.44 8.96 -3.30
C SER A 65 -4.17 10.00 -4.39
N GLY A 66 -4.35 9.63 -5.66
CA GLY A 66 -3.91 10.43 -6.80
C GLY A 66 -2.43 10.26 -7.16
N GLY A 67 -1.68 9.44 -6.42
CA GLY A 67 -0.28 9.12 -6.71
C GLY A 67 -0.12 7.95 -7.68
N LYS A 68 1.06 7.85 -8.33
CA LYS A 68 1.42 6.83 -9.32
C LYS A 68 1.10 5.39 -8.87
N ASP A 69 1.35 5.10 -7.59
CA ASP A 69 1.22 3.75 -7.03
C ASP A 69 -0.26 3.32 -6.96
N SER A 70 -1.13 4.24 -6.53
CA SER A 70 -2.56 3.98 -6.42
C SER A 70 -3.25 3.83 -7.78
N TYR A 71 -2.86 4.63 -8.78
CA TYR A 71 -3.33 4.45 -10.16
C TYR A 71 -2.84 3.13 -10.75
N THR A 72 -1.57 2.79 -10.56
CA THR A 72 -1.00 1.51 -11.02
C THR A 72 -1.72 0.33 -10.38
N LEU A 73 -1.99 0.40 -9.07
CA LEU A 73 -2.76 -0.63 -8.37
C LEU A 73 -4.13 -0.83 -9.00
N LEU A 74 -4.90 0.25 -9.19
CA LEU A 74 -6.24 0.16 -9.77
C LEU A 74 -6.20 -0.44 -11.17
N ASP A 75 -5.34 0.08 -12.06
CA ASP A 75 -5.24 -0.38 -13.44
C ASP A 75 -4.85 -1.86 -13.54
N LEU A 76 -3.91 -2.33 -12.70
CA LEU A 76 -3.52 -3.74 -12.67
C LEU A 76 -4.62 -4.64 -12.10
N LEU A 77 -5.32 -4.21 -11.04
CA LEU A 77 -6.45 -4.97 -10.49
C LEU A 77 -7.62 -5.09 -11.46
N LEU A 78 -7.95 -4.04 -12.21
CA LEU A 78 -8.96 -4.10 -13.27
C LEU A 78 -8.59 -5.08 -14.39
N GLN A 79 -7.30 -5.13 -14.75
CA GLN A 79 -6.84 -6.08 -15.76
C GLN A 79 -6.87 -7.52 -15.24
N LEU A 80 -6.52 -7.74 -13.97
CA LEU A 80 -6.55 -9.05 -13.32
C LEU A 80 -7.98 -9.54 -13.11
N GLN A 81 -8.90 -8.68 -12.68
CA GLN A 81 -10.32 -9.02 -12.48
C GLN A 81 -10.93 -9.70 -13.70
N ARG A 82 -10.61 -9.24 -14.91
CA ARG A 82 -11.13 -9.81 -16.18
C ARG A 82 -10.68 -11.25 -16.44
N LYS A 83 -9.64 -11.73 -15.76
CA LYS A 83 -9.00 -13.05 -15.99
C LYS A 83 -8.83 -13.84 -14.69
N ALA A 84 -9.33 -13.34 -13.59
CA ALA A 84 -9.22 -13.98 -12.29
C ALA A 84 -10.00 -15.32 -12.26
N PRO A 85 -9.50 -16.33 -11.55
CA PRO A 85 -10.23 -17.58 -11.33
C PRO A 85 -11.39 -17.43 -10.33
N VAL A 86 -11.49 -16.26 -9.68
CA VAL A 86 -12.52 -15.92 -8.69
C VAL A 86 -13.24 -14.64 -9.10
N ARG A 87 -14.48 -14.46 -8.68
CA ARG A 87 -15.28 -13.26 -8.92
C ARG A 87 -15.14 -12.32 -7.74
N PHE A 88 -14.86 -11.06 -7.99
CA PHE A 88 -14.82 -10.01 -6.99
C PHE A 88 -15.16 -8.65 -7.60
N ASP A 89 -15.67 -7.76 -6.78
CA ASP A 89 -16.00 -6.40 -7.16
C ASP A 89 -14.86 -5.44 -6.79
N LEU A 90 -14.64 -4.44 -7.64
CA LEU A 90 -13.70 -3.34 -7.39
C LEU A 90 -14.46 -2.02 -7.31
N VAL A 91 -14.23 -1.27 -6.25
CA VAL A 91 -14.69 0.12 -6.11
C VAL A 91 -13.49 1.00 -5.76
N ALA A 92 -13.26 2.03 -6.56
CA ALA A 92 -12.25 3.02 -6.30
C ALA A 92 -12.75 4.02 -5.24
N VAL A 93 -11.95 4.27 -4.21
CA VAL A 93 -12.32 5.21 -3.14
C VAL A 93 -11.20 6.22 -2.94
N ASN A 94 -11.52 7.50 -3.07
CA ASN A 94 -10.63 8.60 -2.69
C ASN A 94 -11.15 9.26 -1.43
N LEU A 95 -10.26 9.63 -0.52
CA LEU A 95 -10.56 10.50 0.61
C LEU A 95 -10.11 11.92 0.27
N ASP A 96 -11.08 12.80 0.05
CA ASP A 96 -10.86 14.23 0.00
C ASP A 96 -10.75 14.78 1.43
N GLN A 97 -9.55 15.23 1.77
CA GLN A 97 -9.22 15.77 3.09
C GLN A 97 -9.45 17.28 3.20
N LYS A 98 -10.01 17.89 2.14
CA LYS A 98 -10.18 19.34 2.00
C LYS A 98 -8.86 20.12 2.10
N GLN A 99 -7.81 19.56 1.51
CA GLN A 99 -6.53 20.27 1.40
C GLN A 99 -6.64 21.40 0.37
N PRO A 100 -6.15 22.62 0.71
CA PRO A 100 -6.12 23.72 -0.23
C PRO A 100 -5.37 23.37 -1.53
N GLY A 101 -5.97 23.67 -2.67
CA GLY A 101 -5.37 23.40 -3.98
C GLY A 101 -5.45 21.94 -4.47
N PHE A 102 -6.18 21.08 -3.77
CA PHE A 102 -6.45 19.73 -4.28
C PHE A 102 -7.37 19.80 -5.51
N PRO A 103 -6.98 19.22 -6.67
CA PRO A 103 -7.78 19.29 -7.88
C PRO A 103 -8.91 18.26 -7.84
N GLU A 104 -10.04 18.64 -7.26
CA GLU A 104 -11.19 17.75 -6.98
C GLU A 104 -11.75 17.04 -8.23
N HIS A 105 -11.58 17.60 -9.44
CA HIS A 105 -12.09 17.05 -10.69
C HIS A 105 -11.24 15.92 -11.30
N VAL A 106 -9.93 15.90 -11.04
CA VAL A 106 -8.96 15.01 -11.73
C VAL A 106 -9.29 13.53 -11.54
N LEU A 107 -9.49 13.10 -10.30
CA LEU A 107 -9.83 11.71 -10.00
C LEU A 107 -11.21 11.30 -10.53
N PRO A 108 -12.30 12.06 -10.27
CA PRO A 108 -13.61 11.73 -10.82
C PRO A 108 -13.63 11.64 -12.35
N ASP A 109 -12.98 12.56 -13.05
CA ASP A 109 -12.94 12.56 -14.51
C ASP A 109 -12.20 11.34 -15.06
N TYR A 110 -11.05 11.00 -14.47
CA TYR A 110 -10.30 9.80 -14.81
C TYR A 110 -11.11 8.52 -14.59
N LEU A 111 -11.80 8.41 -13.44
CA LEU A 111 -12.55 7.20 -13.08
C LEU A 111 -13.82 7.04 -13.92
N ARG A 112 -14.50 8.15 -14.27
CA ARG A 112 -15.62 8.13 -15.23
C ARG A 112 -15.16 7.66 -16.61
N ALA A 113 -14.03 8.18 -17.08
CA ALA A 113 -13.48 7.77 -18.38
C ALA A 113 -13.10 6.28 -18.42
N LEU A 114 -12.72 5.68 -17.28
CA LEU A 114 -12.45 4.24 -17.14
C LEU A 114 -13.73 3.40 -17.00
N GLY A 115 -14.89 4.00 -16.72
CA GLY A 115 -16.13 3.27 -16.42
C GLY A 115 -16.07 2.46 -15.11
N VAL A 116 -15.30 2.91 -14.13
CA VAL A 116 -15.10 2.22 -12.84
C VAL A 116 -16.02 2.82 -11.78
N ALA A 117 -16.66 1.95 -10.98
CA ALA A 117 -17.41 2.40 -9.81
C ALA A 117 -16.48 3.10 -8.81
N PHE A 118 -16.86 4.29 -8.35
CA PHE A 118 -16.05 5.04 -7.40
C PHE A 118 -16.86 5.85 -6.40
N THR A 119 -16.20 6.21 -5.30
CA THR A 119 -16.76 7.12 -4.28
C THR A 119 -15.67 8.10 -3.85
N ILE A 120 -16.03 9.37 -3.73
CA ILE A 120 -15.23 10.39 -3.06
C ILE A 120 -15.79 10.54 -1.64
N VAL A 121 -14.98 10.17 -0.65
CA VAL A 121 -15.30 10.38 0.78
C VAL A 121 -14.79 11.75 1.16
N GLU A 122 -15.69 12.65 1.53
CA GLU A 122 -15.33 13.99 1.98
C GLU A 122 -15.23 14.01 3.50
N GLN A 123 -14.05 14.35 4.01
CA GLN A 123 -13.85 14.55 5.44
C GLN A 123 -12.70 15.53 5.67
N ASP A 124 -13.00 16.68 6.25
CA ASP A 124 -12.00 17.71 6.56
C ASP A 124 -11.06 17.25 7.69
N THR A 125 -10.14 16.36 7.32
CA THR A 125 -9.06 15.92 8.21
C THR A 125 -7.91 16.93 8.23
N TYR A 126 -7.77 17.75 7.18
CA TYR A 126 -6.71 18.73 7.07
C TYR A 126 -6.83 19.82 8.13
N SER A 127 -7.99 20.44 8.27
CA SER A 127 -8.23 21.47 9.30
C SER A 127 -8.06 20.93 10.71
N VAL A 128 -8.48 19.66 10.95
CA VAL A 128 -8.24 19.00 12.25
C VAL A 128 -6.76 18.87 12.55
N VAL A 129 -5.96 18.39 11.58
CA VAL A 129 -4.51 18.23 11.75
C VAL A 129 -3.84 19.59 12.00
N LYS A 130 -4.21 20.61 11.22
CA LYS A 130 -3.66 21.98 11.39
C LYS A 130 -3.95 22.58 12.75
N ARG A 131 -5.11 22.31 13.33
CA ARG A 131 -5.52 22.81 14.64
C ARG A 131 -4.82 22.10 15.80
N VAL A 132 -4.57 20.78 15.65
CA VAL A 132 -4.09 19.94 16.76
C VAL A 132 -2.56 19.85 16.80
N VAL A 133 -1.90 19.90 15.65
CA VAL A 133 -0.44 19.76 15.56
C VAL A 133 0.22 21.13 15.68
N PRO A 134 1.13 21.35 16.65
CA PRO A 134 1.86 22.60 16.78
C PRO A 134 2.66 22.97 15.53
N GLU A 135 2.86 24.26 15.30
CA GLU A 135 3.67 24.74 14.19
C GLU A 135 5.11 24.20 14.29
N GLY A 136 5.64 23.71 13.18
CA GLY A 136 6.96 23.05 13.11
C GLY A 136 7.00 21.57 13.48
N ALA A 137 5.92 21.00 14.03
CA ALA A 137 5.83 19.57 14.29
C ALA A 137 5.34 18.77 13.07
N THR A 138 5.71 17.47 13.01
CA THR A 138 5.30 16.57 11.90
C THR A 138 3.81 16.23 11.98
N MET A 139 3.06 16.62 10.96
CA MET A 139 1.62 16.34 10.83
C MET A 139 1.29 14.92 10.35
N CYS A 140 2.27 14.19 9.80
CA CYS A 140 2.05 12.95 9.05
C CYS A 140 1.43 11.81 9.88
N SER A 141 1.80 11.65 11.14
CA SER A 141 1.28 10.56 11.98
C SER A 141 -0.20 10.75 12.32
N LEU A 142 -0.62 11.95 12.68
CA LEU A 142 -2.03 12.27 12.94
C LEU A 142 -2.85 12.20 11.65
N CYS A 143 -2.34 12.81 10.57
CA CYS A 143 -2.98 12.78 9.26
C CYS A 143 -3.22 11.33 8.78
N SER A 144 -2.21 10.47 8.85
CA SER A 144 -2.36 9.07 8.43
C SER A 144 -3.34 8.28 9.30
N ARG A 145 -3.42 8.59 10.59
CA ARG A 145 -4.38 7.98 11.53
C ARG A 145 -5.82 8.39 11.21
N LEU A 146 -6.07 9.69 11.01
CA LEU A 146 -7.39 10.21 10.63
C LEU A 146 -7.85 9.67 9.28
N ARG A 147 -6.95 9.66 8.28
CA ARG A 147 -7.25 9.07 6.95
C ARG A 147 -7.64 7.59 7.07
N ARG A 148 -6.90 6.82 7.85
CA ARG A 148 -7.19 5.40 8.07
C ARG A 148 -8.56 5.24 8.72
N GLY A 149 -8.85 6.00 9.77
CA GLY A 149 -10.15 5.96 10.45
C GLY A 149 -11.31 6.26 9.51
N ALA A 150 -11.19 7.31 8.68
CA ALA A 150 -12.20 7.67 7.68
C ALA A 150 -12.44 6.56 6.65
N LEU A 151 -11.35 5.99 6.10
CA LEU A 151 -11.44 4.90 5.11
C LEU A 151 -12.01 3.62 5.73
N TYR A 152 -11.65 3.29 6.96
CA TYR A 152 -12.18 2.11 7.67
C TYR A 152 -13.67 2.27 7.96
N ALA A 153 -14.09 3.43 8.47
CA ALA A 153 -15.50 3.72 8.70
C ALA A 153 -16.31 3.61 7.40
N HIS A 154 -15.78 4.13 6.29
CA HIS A 154 -16.41 4.00 4.97
C HIS A 154 -16.48 2.54 4.52
N ALA A 155 -15.40 1.78 4.68
CA ALA A 155 -15.36 0.37 4.31
C ALA A 155 -16.41 -0.45 5.06
N LYS A 156 -16.53 -0.24 6.38
CA LYS A 156 -17.53 -0.89 7.23
C LYS A 156 -18.96 -0.53 6.81
N ALA A 157 -19.24 0.77 6.65
CA ALA A 157 -20.58 1.25 6.31
C ALA A 157 -21.10 0.71 4.96
N HIS A 158 -20.18 0.38 4.03
CA HIS A 158 -20.53 -0.06 2.68
C HIS A 158 -20.22 -1.55 2.42
N GLY A 159 -19.88 -2.33 3.45
CA GLY A 159 -19.70 -3.78 3.34
C GLY A 159 -18.50 -4.18 2.47
N PHE A 160 -17.41 -3.41 2.46
CA PHE A 160 -16.18 -3.83 1.80
C PHE A 160 -15.47 -4.91 2.62
N THR A 161 -15.07 -5.99 1.97
CA THR A 161 -14.39 -7.13 2.61
C THR A 161 -12.87 -6.95 2.63
N LYS A 162 -12.33 -6.21 1.68
CA LYS A 162 -10.90 -5.94 1.54
C LYS A 162 -10.64 -4.46 1.26
N ILE A 163 -9.55 -3.95 1.84
CA ILE A 163 -9.04 -2.58 1.60
C ILE A 163 -7.68 -2.71 0.91
N ALA A 164 -7.60 -2.36 -0.37
CA ALA A 164 -6.38 -2.42 -1.16
C ALA A 164 -5.62 -1.09 -1.14
N LEU A 165 -4.35 -1.15 -0.72
CA LEU A 165 -3.44 -0.02 -0.63
C LEU A 165 -2.28 -0.16 -1.61
N GLY A 166 -1.84 0.96 -2.20
CA GLY A 166 -0.78 1.03 -3.20
C GLY A 166 0.67 0.94 -2.66
N HIS A 167 0.88 0.41 -1.45
CA HIS A 167 2.24 0.22 -0.94
C HIS A 167 2.97 -0.85 -1.74
N HIS A 168 4.21 -0.58 -2.10
CA HIS A 168 5.03 -1.42 -2.95
C HIS A 168 6.26 -1.97 -2.20
N ARG A 169 7.06 -2.81 -2.86
CA ARG A 169 8.24 -3.48 -2.28
C ARG A 169 9.18 -2.51 -1.55
N ASP A 170 9.48 -1.37 -2.18
CA ASP A 170 10.44 -0.41 -1.63
C ASP A 170 9.90 0.28 -0.36
N ASP A 171 8.57 0.48 -0.26
CA ASP A 171 7.93 0.94 0.98
C ASP A 171 8.09 -0.07 2.12
N LEU A 172 7.95 -1.36 1.82
CA LEU A 172 8.12 -2.43 2.80
C LEU A 172 9.56 -2.45 3.31
N VAL A 173 10.54 -2.37 2.41
CA VAL A 173 11.97 -2.32 2.76
C VAL A 173 12.29 -1.06 3.57
N ALA A 174 11.80 0.11 3.14
CA ALA A 174 12.00 1.36 3.88
C ALA A 174 11.39 1.28 5.29
N THR A 175 10.18 0.71 5.42
CA THR A 175 9.52 0.54 6.72
C THR A 175 10.29 -0.43 7.62
N PHE A 176 10.85 -1.50 7.07
CA PHE A 176 11.71 -2.40 7.83
C PHE A 176 12.91 -1.67 8.43
N PHE A 177 13.63 -0.87 7.65
CA PHE A 177 14.78 -0.12 8.17
C PHE A 177 14.37 1.00 9.13
N MET A 178 13.22 1.63 8.93
CA MET A 178 12.70 2.57 9.92
C MET A 178 12.41 1.88 11.26
N ASN A 179 11.80 0.71 11.24
CA ASN A 179 11.52 -0.07 12.44
C ASN A 179 12.82 -0.56 13.12
N LEU A 180 13.77 -1.03 12.32
CA LEU A 180 15.08 -1.50 12.81
C LEU A 180 15.89 -0.39 13.49
N PHE A 181 15.99 0.78 12.86
CA PHE A 181 16.87 1.86 13.33
C PHE A 181 16.24 2.74 14.42
N PHE A 182 14.92 2.90 14.41
CA PHE A 182 14.27 3.88 15.28
C PHE A 182 13.27 3.26 16.26
N HIS A 183 12.90 1.99 16.10
CA HIS A 183 11.87 1.36 16.93
C HIS A 183 12.27 0.02 17.53
N SER A 184 13.51 -0.44 17.35
CA SER A 184 14.04 -1.72 17.87
C SER A 184 13.15 -2.92 17.48
N LYS A 185 12.64 -2.95 16.24
CA LYS A 185 11.73 -3.97 15.74
C LYS A 185 12.17 -4.54 14.42
N LEU A 186 12.22 -5.87 14.31
CA LEU A 186 12.35 -6.60 13.06
C LEU A 186 10.96 -6.80 12.42
N ALA A 187 10.40 -5.74 11.89
CA ALA A 187 9.05 -5.73 11.33
C ALA A 187 8.94 -4.81 10.13
N THR A 188 8.02 -5.12 9.24
CA THR A 188 7.65 -4.27 8.10
C THR A 188 6.13 -4.19 7.95
N MET A 189 5.65 -3.57 6.88
CA MET A 189 4.24 -3.63 6.50
C MET A 189 3.93 -5.00 5.87
N PRO A 190 3.07 -5.85 6.46
CA PRO A 190 2.77 -7.14 5.86
C PRO A 190 1.94 -6.98 4.57
N PRO A 191 2.08 -7.90 3.59
CA PRO A 191 1.28 -7.89 2.36
C PRO A 191 -0.23 -8.01 2.59
N LYS A 192 -0.63 -8.75 3.62
CA LYS A 192 -2.02 -8.89 4.09
C LYS A 192 -2.06 -8.72 5.62
N LEU A 193 -3.00 -7.94 6.10
CA LEU A 193 -3.13 -7.61 7.53
C LEU A 193 -4.60 -7.54 7.90
N ARG A 194 -4.96 -8.13 9.04
CA ARG A 194 -6.22 -7.80 9.72
C ARG A 194 -5.97 -6.58 10.60
N SER A 195 -6.88 -5.60 10.55
CA SER A 195 -6.80 -4.40 11.40
C SER A 195 -6.86 -4.75 12.89
N ASP A 196 -6.35 -3.84 13.74
CA ASP A 196 -6.26 -4.07 15.19
C ASP A 196 -7.63 -4.32 15.85
N ASP A 197 -8.70 -3.74 15.29
CA ASP A 197 -10.09 -3.97 15.69
C ASP A 197 -10.68 -5.28 15.14
N GLY A 198 -9.94 -6.00 14.29
CA GLY A 198 -10.37 -7.25 13.67
C GLY A 198 -11.40 -7.12 12.55
N GLU A 199 -11.87 -5.89 12.25
CA GLU A 199 -13.00 -5.66 11.35
C GLU A 199 -12.61 -5.59 9.87
N HIS A 200 -11.35 -5.21 9.56
CA HIS A 200 -10.92 -4.96 8.20
C HIS A 200 -9.76 -5.85 7.78
N VAL A 201 -9.77 -6.29 6.54
CA VAL A 201 -8.61 -6.94 5.91
C VAL A 201 -7.97 -5.97 4.93
N VAL A 202 -6.75 -5.54 5.26
CA VAL A 202 -5.93 -4.67 4.41
C VAL A 202 -5.02 -5.52 3.55
N ILE A 203 -4.98 -5.25 2.25
CA ILE A 203 -4.13 -5.95 1.28
C ILE A 203 -3.22 -4.97 0.54
N ARG A 204 -2.04 -5.44 0.15
CA ARG A 204 -1.03 -4.67 -0.60
C ARG A 204 -0.56 -5.45 -1.82
N PRO A 205 -1.37 -5.48 -2.90
CA PRO A 205 -1.06 -6.30 -4.08
C PRO A 205 0.26 -5.91 -4.77
N LEU A 206 0.76 -4.68 -4.57
CA LEU A 206 2.05 -4.22 -5.07
C LEU A 206 3.24 -4.57 -4.17
N ALA A 207 3.07 -5.33 -3.07
CA ALA A 207 4.10 -5.62 -2.07
C ALA A 207 5.40 -6.22 -2.62
N THR A 208 5.35 -6.89 -3.78
CA THR A 208 6.52 -7.48 -4.45
C THR A 208 7.03 -6.67 -5.63
N VAL A 209 6.36 -5.57 -5.99
CA VAL A 209 6.65 -4.76 -7.18
C VAL A 209 7.65 -3.65 -6.85
N ARG A 210 8.65 -3.45 -7.71
CA ARG A 210 9.65 -2.37 -7.59
C ARG A 210 9.04 -1.00 -7.87
N GLU A 211 9.42 0.01 -7.11
CA GLU A 211 8.99 1.39 -7.35
C GLU A 211 9.37 1.88 -8.75
N ALA A 212 10.58 1.55 -9.23
CA ALA A 212 11.04 1.93 -10.57
C ALA A 212 10.15 1.36 -11.69
N ASP A 213 9.64 0.14 -11.54
CA ASP A 213 8.72 -0.48 -12.50
C ASP A 213 7.35 0.21 -12.47
N ILE A 214 6.87 0.60 -11.30
CA ILE A 214 5.63 1.39 -11.14
C ILE A 214 5.78 2.76 -11.78
N ALA A 215 6.90 3.44 -11.54
CA ALA A 215 7.17 4.76 -12.14
C ALA A 215 7.20 4.68 -13.66
N ALA A 216 7.91 3.71 -14.24
CA ALA A 216 7.95 3.49 -15.69
C ALA A 216 6.57 3.14 -16.26
N TYR A 217 5.77 2.38 -15.52
CA TYR A 217 4.41 2.04 -15.93
C TYR A 217 3.48 3.25 -15.89
N ALA A 218 3.53 4.03 -14.83
CA ALA A 218 2.72 5.23 -14.65
C ALA A 218 3.04 6.30 -15.71
N ASP A 219 4.33 6.48 -16.02
CA ASP A 219 4.78 7.37 -17.10
C ASP A 219 4.24 6.89 -18.46
N TRP A 220 4.36 5.60 -18.77
CA TRP A 220 3.77 5.07 -20.00
C TRP A 220 2.26 5.25 -20.08
N LYS A 221 1.55 5.03 -18.98
CA LYS A 221 0.08 5.13 -18.93
C LYS A 221 -0.39 6.58 -18.88
N GLN A 222 0.50 7.54 -18.66
CA GLN A 222 0.17 8.97 -18.54
C GLN A 222 -0.93 9.21 -17.49
N PHE A 223 -0.82 8.56 -16.32
CA PHE A 223 -1.77 8.79 -15.26
C PHE A 223 -1.80 10.26 -14.82
N PRO A 224 -2.97 10.83 -14.52
CA PRO A 224 -3.10 12.21 -14.08
C PRO A 224 -2.69 12.35 -12.61
N ILE A 225 -1.36 12.28 -12.36
CA ILE A 225 -0.79 12.25 -11.01
C ILE A 225 -1.02 13.60 -10.31
N ILE A 226 -1.58 13.54 -9.11
CA ILE A 226 -1.77 14.68 -8.22
C ILE A 226 -0.55 14.76 -7.30
N PRO A 227 0.20 15.88 -7.27
CA PRO A 227 1.38 16.01 -6.44
C PRO A 227 1.05 15.92 -4.94
N CYS A 228 1.84 15.19 -4.16
CA CYS A 228 1.66 15.04 -2.70
C CYS A 228 2.23 16.22 -1.89
N THR A 229 2.53 17.35 -2.51
CA THR A 229 3.16 18.52 -1.86
C THR A 229 2.16 19.51 -1.26
N LEU A 230 0.87 19.27 -1.43
CA LEU A 230 -0.20 20.20 -1.06
C LEU A 230 -0.30 20.50 0.44
N CYS A 231 0.13 19.59 1.32
CA CYS A 231 0.01 19.78 2.77
C CYS A 231 1.12 20.63 3.40
N GLY A 232 2.19 20.96 2.65
CA GLY A 232 3.34 21.71 3.16
C GLY A 232 4.08 21.04 4.33
N SER A 233 3.71 19.81 4.70
CA SER A 233 4.40 19.06 5.74
C SER A 233 5.75 18.59 5.21
N GLN A 234 6.80 18.82 6.00
CA GLN A 234 8.07 18.19 5.71
C GLN A 234 7.87 16.67 5.80
N GLU A 235 8.25 15.95 4.74
CA GLU A 235 8.39 14.51 4.83
C GLU A 235 9.17 14.14 6.09
N ASN A 236 8.74 13.08 6.76
CA ASN A 236 9.44 12.58 7.92
C ASN A 236 10.94 12.44 7.59
N LEU A 237 11.78 13.21 8.29
CA LEU A 237 13.22 13.29 8.03
C LEU A 237 13.87 11.92 8.03
N GLN A 238 13.40 11.03 8.91
CA GLN A 238 13.84 9.64 9.02
C GLN A 238 13.54 8.83 7.75
N ARG A 239 12.33 8.96 7.17
CA ARG A 239 11.97 8.26 5.93
C ARG A 239 12.83 8.72 4.75
N ARG A 240 13.10 10.03 4.64
CA ARG A 240 14.02 10.56 3.61
C ARG A 240 15.45 10.08 3.80
N GLN A 241 15.91 9.99 5.06
CA GLN A 241 17.24 9.47 5.37
C GLN A 241 17.38 8.01 4.97
N VAL A 242 16.43 7.16 5.37
CA VAL A 242 16.39 5.74 4.97
C VAL A 242 16.30 5.61 3.45
N GLY A 243 15.43 6.37 2.78
CA GLY A 243 15.29 6.33 1.32
C GLY A 243 16.60 6.68 0.59
N ARG A 244 17.32 7.72 1.05
CA ARG A 244 18.64 8.08 0.49
C ARG A 244 19.70 6.97 0.69
N MET A 245 19.71 6.36 1.86
CA MET A 245 20.60 5.24 2.17
C MET A 245 20.31 4.05 1.24
N LEU A 246 19.05 3.66 1.09
CA LEU A 246 18.66 2.55 0.22
C LEU A 246 18.97 2.83 -1.25
N ALA A 247 18.75 4.05 -1.73
CA ALA A 247 19.10 4.46 -3.08
C ALA A 247 20.62 4.42 -3.33
N ALA A 248 21.44 4.83 -2.33
CA ALA A 248 22.88 4.72 -2.40
C ALA A 248 23.33 3.26 -2.47
N TRP A 249 22.76 2.38 -1.65
CA TRP A 249 23.06 0.94 -1.66
C TRP A 249 22.69 0.25 -2.98
N GLU A 250 21.53 0.60 -3.57
CA GLU A 250 21.13 0.05 -4.85
C GLU A 250 22.05 0.51 -5.99
N LYS A 251 22.52 1.77 -5.92
CA LYS A 251 23.47 2.31 -6.89
C LYS A 251 24.85 1.63 -6.79
N GLU A 252 25.33 1.41 -5.56
CA GLU A 252 26.62 0.74 -5.29
C GLU A 252 26.59 -0.74 -5.67
N SER A 253 25.47 -1.41 -5.39
CA SER A 253 25.29 -2.84 -5.61
C SER A 253 23.88 -3.11 -6.14
N PRO A 254 23.68 -3.05 -7.47
CA PRO A 254 22.38 -3.28 -8.10
C PRO A 254 21.76 -4.63 -7.72
N GLY A 255 20.49 -4.62 -7.31
CA GLY A 255 19.77 -5.80 -6.82
C GLY A 255 19.86 -6.01 -5.31
N ARG A 256 20.56 -5.14 -4.56
CA ARG A 256 20.64 -5.22 -3.09
C ARG A 256 19.26 -5.11 -2.45
N ILE A 257 18.41 -4.20 -2.94
CA ILE A 257 17.05 -4.03 -2.42
C ILE A 257 16.19 -5.27 -2.69
N ASP A 258 16.37 -5.93 -3.83
CA ASP A 258 15.70 -7.22 -4.10
C ASP A 258 16.14 -8.31 -3.12
N THR A 259 17.42 -8.35 -2.78
CA THR A 259 17.96 -9.32 -1.82
C THR A 259 17.38 -9.08 -0.43
N ILE A 260 17.33 -7.83 0.02
CA ILE A 260 16.71 -7.46 1.30
C ILE A 260 15.21 -7.83 1.31
N ALA A 261 14.48 -7.50 0.25
CA ALA A 261 13.06 -7.83 0.15
C ALA A 261 12.80 -9.35 0.21
N ARG A 262 13.65 -10.17 -0.42
CA ARG A 262 13.58 -11.63 -0.31
C ARG A 262 13.88 -12.12 1.10
N ALA A 263 14.86 -11.54 1.78
CA ALA A 263 15.20 -11.89 3.15
C ALA A 263 14.03 -11.65 4.12
N LEU A 264 13.18 -10.65 3.87
CA LEU A 264 11.97 -10.42 4.66
C LEU A 264 10.93 -11.55 4.55
N ALA A 265 11.01 -12.37 3.51
CA ALA A 265 10.14 -13.52 3.28
C ALA A 265 10.82 -14.87 3.64
N ASP A 266 12.10 -14.87 4.03
CA ASP A 266 12.87 -16.07 4.45
C ASP A 266 13.41 -15.87 5.86
N VAL A 267 12.51 -15.87 6.83
CA VAL A 267 12.87 -15.69 8.26
C VAL A 267 13.26 -17.02 8.88
N ARG A 268 14.36 -17.03 9.63
CA ARG A 268 14.87 -18.19 10.37
C ARG A 268 14.75 -17.95 11.88
N PRO A 269 13.60 -18.30 12.52
CA PRO A 269 13.36 -18.01 13.94
C PRO A 269 14.47 -18.51 14.86
N ALA A 270 14.99 -19.72 14.62
CA ALA A 270 16.08 -20.31 15.39
C ALA A 270 17.42 -19.53 15.31
N GLN A 271 17.55 -18.60 14.37
CA GLN A 271 18.74 -17.75 14.18
C GLN A 271 18.52 -16.30 14.64
N LEU A 272 17.35 -16.02 15.25
CA LEU A 272 17.03 -14.75 15.89
C LEU A 272 17.06 -14.92 17.41
N ALA A 273 17.21 -13.82 18.15
CA ALA A 273 17.32 -13.84 19.60
C ALA A 273 15.96 -13.70 20.35
N ASP A 274 14.83 -13.91 19.67
CA ASP A 274 13.49 -13.77 20.27
C ASP A 274 13.00 -15.11 20.81
N PRO A 275 12.91 -15.27 22.16
CA PRO A 275 12.48 -16.51 22.79
C PRO A 275 10.98 -16.82 22.58
N THR A 276 10.19 -15.86 22.09
CA THR A 276 8.78 -16.09 21.77
C THR A 276 8.60 -16.71 20.39
N LEU A 277 9.58 -16.57 19.50
CA LEU A 277 9.58 -17.15 18.15
C LEU A 277 10.24 -18.52 18.09
N PHE A 278 11.17 -18.80 18.99
CA PHE A 278 11.88 -20.07 19.05
C PHE A 278 12.15 -20.50 20.49
N ASP A 279 11.84 -21.74 20.80
CA ASP A 279 12.04 -22.31 22.14
C ASP A 279 13.51 -22.75 22.32
N PHE A 280 14.34 -21.82 22.79
CA PHE A 280 15.75 -22.08 23.08
C PHE A 280 15.93 -23.02 24.29
N LEU A 281 14.95 -23.10 25.20
CA LEU A 281 15.03 -23.97 26.38
C LEU A 281 14.91 -25.44 25.99
N ALA A 282 14.17 -25.73 24.92
CA ALA A 282 14.06 -27.08 24.36
C ALA A 282 15.38 -27.62 23.78
N LEU A 283 16.41 -26.77 23.57
CA LEU A 283 17.75 -27.17 23.11
C LEU A 283 18.64 -27.72 24.25
N GLY A 284 18.10 -28.02 25.41
CA GLY A 284 18.84 -28.57 26.55
C GLY A 284 19.70 -29.79 26.19
N ARG A 285 20.72 -30.05 26.97
CA ARG A 285 21.61 -31.21 26.78
C ARG A 285 20.81 -32.50 26.82
N ARG A 286 21.08 -33.43 25.91
CA ARG A 286 20.56 -34.79 25.99
C ARG A 286 20.87 -35.38 27.37
N GLY A 287 19.85 -35.68 28.21
CA GLY A 287 20.02 -36.29 29.53
C GLY A 287 20.41 -35.33 30.65
N ALA A 288 20.26 -34.01 30.48
CA ALA A 288 20.51 -33.05 31.54
C ALA A 288 19.22 -32.87 32.41
N ASP A 289 19.45 -32.88 33.72
CA ASP A 289 18.45 -32.44 34.71
C ASP A 289 18.07 -30.98 34.46
N ALA A 290 16.90 -30.56 34.95
CA ALA A 290 16.29 -29.26 34.70
C ALA A 290 17.30 -28.09 34.72
N LEU A 291 17.18 -27.19 33.76
CA LEU A 291 18.00 -25.96 33.71
C LEU A 291 17.85 -25.23 35.08
N PRO A 292 18.97 -24.67 35.60
CA PRO A 292 18.89 -23.86 36.81
C PRO A 292 17.94 -22.69 36.61
N ASP A 293 17.17 -22.35 37.65
CA ASP A 293 16.27 -21.22 37.65
C ASP A 293 17.02 -19.95 37.13
N ALA A 294 16.49 -19.26 36.15
CA ALA A 294 17.07 -18.03 35.61
C ALA A 294 17.38 -16.99 36.71
N ARG A 295 16.64 -17.01 37.82
CA ARG A 295 16.90 -16.17 39.00
C ARG A 295 18.22 -16.47 39.70
N ALA A 296 18.80 -17.67 39.53
CA ALA A 296 20.09 -18.04 40.08
C ALA A 296 21.26 -17.25 39.43
N TRP A 297 21.05 -16.63 38.25
CA TRP A 297 22.04 -15.81 37.57
C TRP A 297 21.93 -14.32 37.89
N LEU A 298 20.89 -13.92 38.65
CA LEU A 298 20.57 -12.50 38.96
C LEU A 298 20.96 -12.11 40.41
N GLY A 299 21.68 -13.02 41.15
CA GLY A 299 22.13 -12.84 42.54
C GLY A 299 23.23 -11.84 42.75
#